data_9179b1b28ee8114f08c883feaf03dc55
#
_entry.id   9179b1b28ee8114f08c883feaf03dc55
#
_cell.length_a   1.000
_cell.length_b   1.000
_cell.length_c   1.000
_cell.angle_alpha   90.00
_cell.angle_beta   90.00
_cell.angle_gamma   90.00
#
_symmetry.space_group_name_H-M   'P 1'
#
loop_
_entity.id
_entity.type
_entity.pdbx_description
1 polymer ?
#
loop_
_entity_poly.entity_id
_entity_poly.type
_entity_poly.pdbx_seq_one_letter_code
_entity_poly.pdbx_strand_id
1 'polypeptide(L)'
;MISHSGPLSIDRFRTMLGRMVKSARLNRDTFLELKEDTTATGQALIVLALAGASFGVGFAAVIGYGAIGILLGAVFGAVVSIALGIVWVSLTFLIGRRLFGGTSDYWSLARPVFFSTSPGMVFLIMSIPVSPIPDVARAIGVAWIAISTVIAVKTAMGLDTQRSLVIFIVVTFIVLLSYGFVASL
;
A
#
# COMPACT_ATOMS: atom_id res chain seq x y z
N MET A 1 -22.10 22.40 22.11
CA MET A 1 -22.15 20.94 22.32
C MET A 1 -21.11 20.32 21.37
N ILE A 2 -19.88 20.15 21.85
CA ILE A 2 -18.77 19.60 21.02
C ILE A 2 -18.85 18.08 21.17
N SER A 3 -19.33 17.41 20.14
CA SER A 3 -19.31 15.94 20.08
C SER A 3 -17.86 15.47 19.97
N HIS A 4 -17.29 15.00 21.06
CA HIS A 4 -16.04 14.24 21.06
C HIS A 4 -16.27 12.87 20.39
N SER A 5 -16.25 12.83 19.07
CA SER A 5 -16.13 11.57 18.34
C SER A 5 -14.70 11.06 18.51
N GLY A 6 -14.52 10.02 19.32
CA GLY A 6 -13.23 9.36 19.51
C GLY A 6 -12.60 8.89 18.19
N PRO A 7 -11.30 8.49 18.17
CA PRO A 7 -10.55 8.16 16.96
C PRO A 7 -11.10 6.98 16.14
N LEU A 8 -12.06 6.22 16.66
CA LEU A 8 -12.67 5.06 16.04
C LEU A 8 -14.21 5.20 15.95
N SER A 9 -14.73 6.36 15.49
CA SER A 9 -16.16 6.43 15.20
C SER A 9 -16.50 5.55 13.99
N ILE A 10 -17.67 4.88 14.04
CA ILE A 10 -18.19 4.01 12.97
C ILE A 10 -18.17 4.73 11.62
N ASP A 11 -18.43 6.04 11.61
CA ASP A 11 -18.41 6.86 10.40
C ASP A 11 -17.01 6.97 9.79
N ARG A 12 -15.96 7.11 10.60
CA ARG A 12 -14.57 7.14 10.11
C ARG A 12 -14.15 5.80 9.50
N PHE A 13 -14.55 4.71 10.13
CA PHE A 13 -14.29 3.36 9.60
C PHE A 13 -15.01 3.14 8.27
N ARG A 14 -16.29 3.52 8.18
CA ARG A 14 -17.07 3.44 6.93
C ARG A 14 -16.48 4.28 5.83
N THR A 15 -16.03 5.50 6.14
CA THR A 15 -15.33 6.38 5.19
C THR A 15 -14.04 5.74 4.69
N MET A 16 -13.22 5.18 5.59
CA MET A 16 -11.99 4.47 5.22
C MET A 16 -12.27 3.31 4.26
N LEU A 17 -13.25 2.45 4.58
CA LEU A 17 -13.63 1.33 3.69
C LEU A 17 -14.11 1.82 2.32
N GLY A 18 -14.91 2.88 2.29
CA GLY A 18 -15.36 3.50 1.03
C GLY A 18 -14.18 3.99 0.19
N ARG A 19 -13.19 4.64 0.82
CA ARG A 19 -11.94 5.09 0.16
C ARG A 19 -11.10 3.91 -0.32
N MET A 20 -10.99 2.82 0.46
CA MET A 20 -10.29 1.60 0.04
C MET A 20 -10.88 1.02 -1.24
N VAL A 21 -12.21 0.86 -1.29
CA VAL A 21 -12.90 0.32 -2.47
C VAL A 21 -12.71 1.22 -3.70
N LYS A 22 -12.84 2.54 -3.52
CA LYS A 22 -12.64 3.51 -4.62
C LYS A 22 -11.18 3.52 -5.10
N SER A 23 -10.20 3.46 -4.18
CA SER A 23 -8.77 3.35 -4.52
C SER A 23 -8.47 2.05 -5.26
N ALA A 24 -9.03 0.92 -4.83
CA ALA A 24 -8.92 -0.35 -5.55
C ALA A 24 -9.52 -0.29 -6.95
N ARG A 25 -10.58 0.50 -7.15
CA ARG A 25 -11.15 0.78 -8.49
C ARG A 25 -10.37 1.81 -9.30
N LEU A 26 -9.19 2.23 -8.84
CA LEU A 26 -8.31 3.18 -9.51
C LEU A 26 -8.95 4.57 -9.69
N ASN A 27 -9.86 4.97 -8.79
CA ASN A 27 -10.57 6.24 -8.89
C ASN A 27 -9.62 7.40 -8.59
N ARG A 28 -9.36 8.24 -9.60
CA ARG A 28 -8.44 9.37 -9.52
C ARG A 28 -8.90 10.42 -8.52
N ASP A 29 -10.20 10.70 -8.44
CA ASP A 29 -10.74 11.74 -7.56
C ASP A 29 -10.53 11.38 -6.09
N THR A 30 -10.59 10.07 -5.76
CA THR A 30 -10.25 9.58 -4.42
C THR A 30 -8.78 9.83 -4.08
N PHE A 31 -7.86 9.64 -5.02
CA PHE A 31 -6.44 9.94 -4.78
C PHE A 31 -6.18 11.45 -4.64
N LEU A 32 -6.93 12.31 -5.35
CA LEU A 32 -6.89 13.76 -5.14
C LEU A 32 -7.44 14.16 -3.78
N GLU A 33 -8.59 13.61 -3.37
CA GLU A 33 -9.15 13.80 -2.03
C GLU A 33 -8.15 13.41 -0.93
N LEU A 34 -7.54 12.22 -1.04
CA LEU A 34 -6.56 11.72 -0.07
C LEU A 34 -5.29 12.58 -0.01
N LYS A 35 -4.88 13.16 -1.13
CA LYS A 35 -3.75 14.09 -1.19
C LYS A 35 -3.98 15.29 -0.27
N GLU A 36 -5.19 15.83 -0.25
CA GLU A 36 -5.54 17.07 0.46
C GLU A 36 -6.01 16.81 1.90
N ASP A 37 -6.64 15.68 2.17
CA ASP A 37 -7.21 15.36 3.48
C ASP A 37 -6.14 14.93 4.50
N THR A 38 -5.67 15.89 5.30
CA THR A 38 -4.68 15.62 6.35
C THR A 38 -5.18 14.66 7.43
N THR A 39 -6.50 14.53 7.62
CA THR A 39 -7.10 13.63 8.61
C THR A 39 -7.04 12.16 8.18
N ALA A 40 -6.77 11.89 6.90
CA ALA A 40 -6.67 10.55 6.34
C ALA A 40 -5.34 9.85 6.63
N THR A 41 -4.34 10.53 7.22
CA THR A 41 -3.00 9.95 7.46
C THR A 41 -3.04 8.67 8.31
N GLY A 42 -3.78 8.68 9.41
CA GLY A 42 -3.94 7.48 10.25
C GLY A 42 -4.66 6.34 9.51
N GLN A 43 -5.70 6.67 8.72
CA GLN A 43 -6.41 5.68 7.89
C GLN A 43 -5.47 5.07 6.84
N ALA A 44 -4.63 5.88 6.21
CA ALA A 44 -3.67 5.43 5.20
C ALA A 44 -2.66 4.41 5.77
N LEU A 45 -2.14 4.66 6.97
CA LEU A 45 -1.27 3.70 7.68
C LEU A 45 -2.00 2.41 8.04
N ILE A 46 -3.25 2.49 8.46
CA ILE A 46 -4.08 1.30 8.73
C ILE A 46 -4.29 0.48 7.45
N VAL A 47 -4.60 1.13 6.33
CA VAL A 47 -4.79 0.44 5.03
C VAL A 47 -3.51 -0.26 4.60
N LEU A 48 -2.36 0.40 4.71
CA LEU A 48 -1.05 -0.20 4.44
C LEU A 48 -0.77 -1.42 5.33
N ALA A 49 -1.04 -1.29 6.63
CA ALA A 49 -0.88 -2.40 7.60
C ALA A 49 -1.80 -3.58 7.27
N LEU A 50 -3.06 -3.32 6.91
CA LEU A 50 -4.02 -4.35 6.51
C LEU A 50 -3.59 -5.08 5.23
N ALA A 51 -3.07 -4.37 4.24
CA ALA A 51 -2.52 -4.99 3.03
C ALA A 51 -1.34 -5.90 3.35
N GLY A 52 -0.42 -5.44 4.21
CA GLY A 52 0.71 -6.24 4.66
C GLY A 52 0.30 -7.43 5.51
N ALA A 53 -0.66 -7.26 6.43
CA ALA A 53 -1.22 -8.36 7.21
C ALA A 53 -1.85 -9.42 6.31
N SER A 54 -2.62 -8.99 5.29
CA SER A 54 -3.24 -9.90 4.31
C SER A 54 -2.21 -10.73 3.56
N PHE A 55 -1.11 -10.10 3.14
CA PHE A 55 0.02 -10.82 2.53
C PHE A 55 0.67 -11.80 3.50
N GLY A 56 0.92 -11.38 4.74
CA GLY A 56 1.55 -12.22 5.77
C GLY A 56 0.71 -13.44 6.13
N VAL A 57 -0.62 -13.28 6.23
CA VAL A 57 -1.58 -14.39 6.42
C VAL A 57 -1.50 -15.37 5.25
N GLY A 58 -1.63 -14.86 4.02
CA GLY A 58 -1.61 -15.69 2.81
C GLY A 58 -0.28 -16.44 2.66
N PHE A 59 0.84 -15.76 2.90
CA PHE A 59 2.18 -16.36 2.83
C PHE A 59 2.38 -17.46 3.89
N ALA A 60 2.02 -17.20 5.15
CA ALA A 60 2.13 -18.18 6.22
C ALA A 60 1.27 -19.43 5.97
N ALA A 61 0.07 -19.24 5.40
CA ALA A 61 -0.81 -20.33 5.02
C ALA A 61 -0.24 -21.19 3.89
N VAL A 62 0.37 -20.58 2.85
CA VAL A 62 1.02 -21.29 1.74
C VAL A 62 2.18 -22.18 2.23
N ILE A 63 2.98 -21.67 3.20
CA ILE A 63 4.10 -22.44 3.77
C ILE A 63 3.61 -23.55 4.72
N GLY A 64 2.32 -23.53 5.11
CA GLY A 64 1.75 -24.52 6.01
C GLY A 64 2.01 -24.25 7.49
N TYR A 65 2.29 -23.00 7.86
CA TYR A 65 2.36 -22.63 9.27
C TYR A 65 0.98 -22.78 9.92
N GLY A 66 0.94 -23.38 11.12
CA GLY A 66 -0.32 -23.50 11.88
C GLY A 66 -0.90 -22.16 12.31
N ALA A 67 -2.02 -22.19 13.05
CA ALA A 67 -2.74 -20.99 13.44
C ALA A 67 -1.88 -19.89 14.08
N ILE A 68 -0.93 -20.27 14.94
CA ILE A 68 0.03 -19.32 15.57
C ILE A 68 0.91 -18.67 14.50
N GLY A 69 1.44 -19.46 13.54
CA GLY A 69 2.27 -18.93 12.47
C GLY A 69 1.51 -17.98 11.54
N ILE A 70 0.23 -18.25 11.28
CA ILE A 70 -0.65 -17.34 10.51
C ILE A 70 -0.85 -16.01 11.26
N LEU A 71 -1.09 -16.07 12.58
CA LEU A 71 -1.22 -14.86 13.39
C LEU A 71 0.07 -14.03 13.41
N LEU A 72 1.22 -14.70 13.61
CA LEU A 72 2.53 -14.05 13.56
C LEU A 72 2.81 -13.47 12.17
N GLY A 73 2.44 -14.18 11.11
CA GLY A 73 2.54 -13.72 9.74
C GLY A 73 1.74 -12.43 9.50
N ALA A 74 0.52 -12.34 10.04
CA ALA A 74 -0.31 -11.14 9.96
C ALA A 74 0.38 -9.94 10.64
N VAL A 75 0.86 -10.13 11.87
CA VAL A 75 1.52 -9.06 12.65
C VAL A 75 2.82 -8.63 11.97
N PHE A 76 3.66 -9.58 11.60
CA PHE A 76 4.92 -9.32 10.92
C PHE A 76 4.70 -8.61 9.58
N GLY A 77 3.75 -9.10 8.78
CA GLY A 77 3.38 -8.50 7.50
C GLY A 77 2.90 -7.06 7.67
N ALA A 78 2.09 -6.75 8.69
CA ALA A 78 1.65 -5.39 8.99
C ALA A 78 2.83 -4.47 9.34
N VAL A 79 3.72 -4.90 10.23
CA VAL A 79 4.88 -4.11 10.66
C VAL A 79 5.85 -3.85 9.50
N VAL A 80 6.18 -4.92 8.76
CA VAL A 80 7.10 -4.82 7.63
C VAL A 80 6.53 -3.93 6.52
N SER A 81 5.22 -4.05 6.23
CA SER A 81 4.60 -3.20 5.20
C SER A 81 4.64 -1.72 5.55
N ILE A 82 4.44 -1.35 6.83
CA ILE A 82 4.58 0.04 7.27
C ILE A 82 6.03 0.52 7.09
N ALA A 83 7.01 -0.25 7.55
CA ALA A 83 8.41 0.13 7.45
C ALA A 83 8.85 0.29 5.98
N LEU A 84 8.58 -0.72 5.14
CA LEU A 84 8.91 -0.67 3.72
C LEU A 84 8.11 0.39 2.97
N GLY A 85 6.86 0.60 3.31
CA GLY A 85 6.02 1.64 2.71
C GLY A 85 6.56 3.04 2.98
N ILE A 86 7.02 3.32 4.20
CA ILE A 86 7.68 4.60 4.56
C ILE A 86 8.96 4.78 3.74
N VAL A 87 9.81 3.75 3.65
CA VAL A 87 11.04 3.80 2.84
C VAL A 87 10.70 4.04 1.37
N TRP A 88 9.74 3.28 0.82
CA TRP A 88 9.32 3.39 -0.58
C TRP A 88 8.79 4.79 -0.92
N VAL A 89 7.93 5.35 -0.08
CA VAL A 89 7.40 6.72 -0.26
C VAL A 89 8.50 7.75 -0.13
N SER A 90 9.45 7.58 0.80
CA SER A 90 10.58 8.50 0.97
C SER A 90 11.46 8.56 -0.27
N LEU A 91 11.78 7.40 -0.85
CA LEU A 91 12.51 7.32 -2.12
C LEU A 91 11.72 7.92 -3.28
N THR A 92 10.42 7.60 -3.37
CA THR A 92 9.52 8.15 -4.38
C THR A 92 9.44 9.67 -4.28
N PHE A 93 9.33 10.22 -3.07
CA PHE A 93 9.30 11.65 -2.82
C PHE A 93 10.61 12.32 -3.25
N LEU A 94 11.75 11.74 -2.85
CA LEU A 94 13.07 12.29 -3.17
C LEU A 94 13.33 12.29 -4.69
N ILE A 95 13.12 11.15 -5.34
CA ILE A 95 13.35 10.96 -6.77
C ILE A 95 12.34 11.79 -7.58
N GLY A 96 11.05 11.69 -7.24
CA GLY A 96 9.98 12.38 -7.96
C GLY A 96 10.12 13.90 -7.89
N ARG A 97 10.50 14.44 -6.73
CA ARG A 97 10.67 15.88 -6.56
C ARG A 97 11.96 16.41 -7.21
N ARG A 98 13.08 15.69 -7.00
CA ARG A 98 14.40 16.18 -7.48
C ARG A 98 14.68 15.93 -8.95
N LEU A 99 14.23 14.79 -9.47
CA LEU A 99 14.55 14.39 -10.84
C LEU A 99 13.40 14.64 -11.83
N PHE A 100 12.16 14.63 -11.36
CA PHE A 100 10.98 14.71 -12.22
C PHE A 100 10.12 15.97 -12.00
N GLY A 101 10.49 16.84 -11.05
CA GLY A 101 9.79 18.09 -10.81
C GLY A 101 8.41 17.92 -10.15
N GLY A 102 8.19 16.85 -9.40
CA GLY A 102 6.95 16.63 -8.64
C GLY A 102 6.72 17.72 -7.59
N THR A 103 5.47 18.16 -7.43
CA THR A 103 5.09 19.33 -6.60
C THR A 103 4.50 18.98 -5.25
N SER A 104 4.36 17.70 -4.92
CA SER A 104 3.74 17.23 -3.67
C SER A 104 4.66 17.43 -2.46
N ASP A 105 4.08 17.61 -1.27
CA ASP A 105 4.76 17.36 0.00
C ASP A 105 4.75 15.85 0.34
N TYR A 106 5.49 15.48 1.39
CA TYR A 106 5.65 14.07 1.78
C TYR A 106 4.33 13.39 2.12
N TRP A 107 3.50 13.98 2.98
CA TRP A 107 2.26 13.37 3.43
C TRP A 107 1.16 13.42 2.38
N SER A 108 1.14 14.45 1.52
CA SER A 108 0.26 14.53 0.36
C SER A 108 0.57 13.45 -0.70
N LEU A 109 1.81 12.95 -0.74
CA LEU A 109 2.17 11.77 -1.52
C LEU A 109 1.87 10.47 -0.76
N ALA A 110 2.22 10.40 0.53
CA ALA A 110 2.13 9.17 1.30
C ALA A 110 0.70 8.64 1.44
N ARG A 111 -0.28 9.51 1.71
CA ARG A 111 -1.68 9.13 1.87
C ARG A 111 -2.26 8.41 0.65
N PRO A 112 -2.23 8.97 -0.57
CA PRO A 112 -2.68 8.27 -1.77
C PRO A 112 -1.92 6.96 -2.04
N VAL A 113 -0.59 6.96 -1.85
CA VAL A 113 0.25 5.78 -2.06
C VAL A 113 -0.09 4.66 -1.08
N PHE A 114 -0.32 4.96 0.20
CA PHE A 114 -0.71 3.93 1.17
C PHE A 114 -2.11 3.38 0.87
N PHE A 115 -3.06 4.22 0.44
CA PHE A 115 -4.37 3.75 0.00
C PHE A 115 -4.30 2.95 -1.31
N SER A 116 -3.30 3.17 -2.16
CA SER A 116 -3.11 2.38 -3.38
C SER A 116 -2.79 0.91 -3.11
N THR A 117 -2.43 0.54 -1.87
CA THR A 117 -2.23 -0.84 -1.45
C THR A 117 -3.54 -1.58 -1.14
N SER A 118 -4.71 -0.90 -1.17
CA SER A 118 -6.02 -1.50 -0.90
C SER A 118 -6.30 -2.80 -1.68
N PRO A 119 -5.90 -2.98 -2.96
CA PRO A 119 -6.05 -4.25 -3.67
C PRO A 119 -5.30 -5.42 -3.00
N GLY A 120 -4.34 -5.13 -2.12
CA GLY A 120 -3.60 -6.15 -1.37
C GLY A 120 -4.46 -7.03 -0.47
N MET A 121 -5.72 -6.66 -0.20
CA MET A 121 -6.67 -7.55 0.47
C MET A 121 -6.88 -8.87 -0.29
N VAL A 122 -6.63 -8.90 -1.60
CA VAL A 122 -6.69 -10.13 -2.41
C VAL A 122 -5.69 -11.19 -1.97
N PHE A 123 -4.63 -10.81 -1.29
CA PHE A 123 -3.64 -11.75 -0.76
C PHE A 123 -4.21 -12.71 0.29
N LEU A 124 -5.35 -12.40 0.91
CA LEU A 124 -6.06 -13.36 1.78
C LEU A 124 -6.51 -14.61 1.00
N ILE A 125 -6.74 -14.50 -0.30
CA ILE A 125 -7.12 -15.63 -1.16
C ILE A 125 -5.97 -16.66 -1.26
N MET A 126 -4.71 -16.25 -1.05
CA MET A 126 -3.57 -17.16 -1.00
C MET A 126 -3.69 -18.20 0.12
N SER A 127 -4.54 -17.95 1.15
CA SER A 127 -4.79 -18.90 2.22
C SER A 127 -5.57 -20.15 1.78
N ILE A 128 -6.10 -20.17 0.56
CA ILE A 128 -6.78 -21.33 -0.02
C ILE A 128 -5.71 -22.28 -0.59
N PRO A 129 -5.44 -23.45 0.04
CA PRO A 129 -4.30 -24.29 -0.30
C PRO A 129 -4.59 -25.18 -1.52
N VAL A 130 -5.12 -24.61 -2.59
CA VAL A 130 -5.45 -25.30 -3.84
C VAL A 130 -4.70 -24.66 -5.01
N SER A 131 -3.72 -25.38 -5.57
CA SER A 131 -2.98 -24.92 -6.75
C SER A 131 -3.93 -24.77 -7.94
N PRO A 132 -3.83 -23.66 -8.76
CA PRO A 132 -2.84 -22.58 -8.68
C PRO A 132 -3.35 -21.32 -7.96
N ILE A 133 -4.38 -21.41 -7.10
CA ILE A 133 -5.05 -20.25 -6.49
C ILE A 133 -4.08 -19.29 -5.78
N PRO A 134 -3.14 -19.75 -4.92
CA PRO A 134 -2.23 -18.84 -4.23
C PRO A 134 -1.35 -18.02 -5.19
N ASP A 135 -0.82 -18.67 -6.23
CA ASP A 135 0.07 -18.00 -7.18
C ASP A 135 -0.69 -16.99 -8.05
N VAL A 136 -1.89 -17.33 -8.47
CA VAL A 136 -2.77 -16.43 -9.23
C VAL A 136 -3.17 -15.23 -8.38
N ALA A 137 -3.58 -15.44 -7.12
CA ALA A 137 -3.94 -14.37 -6.20
C ALA A 137 -2.76 -13.42 -5.95
N ARG A 138 -1.55 -14.00 -5.77
CA ARG A 138 -0.31 -13.22 -5.62
C ARG A 138 -0.02 -12.38 -6.85
N ALA A 139 -0.06 -12.97 -8.04
CA ALA A 139 0.21 -12.26 -9.30
C ALA A 139 -0.78 -11.12 -9.54
N ILE A 140 -2.08 -11.38 -9.35
CA ILE A 140 -3.14 -10.36 -9.47
C ILE A 140 -2.93 -9.24 -8.45
N GLY A 141 -2.70 -9.57 -7.17
CA GLY A 141 -2.52 -8.57 -6.12
C GLY A 141 -1.32 -7.65 -6.36
N VAL A 142 -0.18 -8.23 -6.75
CA VAL A 142 1.04 -7.46 -7.07
C VAL A 142 0.81 -6.54 -8.27
N ALA A 143 0.25 -7.06 -9.37
CA ALA A 143 -0.02 -6.26 -10.56
C ALA A 143 -1.02 -5.14 -10.28
N TRP A 144 -2.06 -5.42 -9.50
CA TRP A 144 -3.07 -4.43 -9.16
C TRP A 144 -2.53 -3.32 -8.27
N ILE A 145 -1.76 -3.66 -7.23
CA ILE A 145 -1.07 -2.67 -6.39
C ILE A 145 -0.12 -1.82 -7.24
N ALA A 146 0.66 -2.42 -8.15
CA ALA A 146 1.57 -1.69 -9.01
C ALA A 146 0.84 -0.62 -9.85
N ILE A 147 -0.23 -1.00 -10.54
CA ILE A 147 -1.04 -0.07 -11.35
C ILE A 147 -1.63 1.04 -10.46
N SER A 148 -2.23 0.65 -9.32
CA SER A 148 -2.83 1.59 -8.38
C SER A 148 -1.81 2.60 -7.84
N THR A 149 -0.59 2.14 -7.53
CA THR A 149 0.50 2.99 -7.02
C THR A 149 1.01 3.97 -8.07
N VAL A 150 1.15 3.54 -9.33
CA VAL A 150 1.52 4.46 -10.42
C VAL A 150 0.48 5.58 -10.58
N ILE A 151 -0.81 5.25 -10.50
CA ILE A 151 -1.90 6.24 -10.58
C ILE A 151 -1.87 7.17 -9.36
N ALA A 152 -1.64 6.64 -8.15
CA ALA A 152 -1.52 7.43 -6.94
C ALA A 152 -0.35 8.43 -7.01
N VAL A 153 0.84 7.97 -7.43
CA VAL A 153 2.05 8.82 -7.61
C VAL A 153 1.79 9.90 -8.66
N LYS A 154 1.26 9.51 -9.82
CA LYS A 154 0.89 10.45 -10.89
C LYS A 154 -0.02 11.55 -10.38
N THR A 155 -1.08 11.15 -9.69
CA THR A 155 -2.11 12.08 -9.21
C THR A 155 -1.58 12.97 -8.08
N ALA A 156 -0.85 12.39 -7.12
CA ALA A 156 -0.30 13.12 -5.99
C ALA A 156 0.78 14.13 -6.41
N MET A 157 1.70 13.73 -7.29
CA MET A 157 2.84 14.56 -7.69
C MET A 157 2.56 15.48 -8.88
N GLY A 158 1.40 15.35 -9.54
CA GLY A 158 1.06 16.14 -10.73
C GLY A 158 1.92 15.77 -11.96
N LEU A 159 2.38 14.53 -12.02
CA LEU A 159 3.24 14.03 -13.11
C LEU A 159 2.41 13.35 -14.21
N ASP A 160 3.04 13.14 -15.36
CA ASP A 160 2.51 12.29 -16.40
C ASP A 160 2.68 10.79 -16.07
N THR A 161 2.03 9.92 -16.85
CA THR A 161 2.05 8.47 -16.61
C THR A 161 3.45 7.88 -16.81
N GLN A 162 4.20 8.37 -17.79
CA GLN A 162 5.53 7.84 -18.12
C GLN A 162 6.51 8.11 -16.97
N ARG A 163 6.56 9.35 -16.47
CA ARG A 163 7.42 9.74 -15.33
C ARG A 163 7.06 8.97 -14.07
N SER A 164 5.77 8.82 -13.78
CA SER A 164 5.30 8.07 -12.62
C SER A 164 5.64 6.59 -12.69
N LEU A 165 5.57 6.00 -13.89
CA LEU A 165 5.97 4.61 -14.13
C LEU A 165 7.49 4.43 -13.96
N VAL A 166 8.30 5.35 -14.49
CA VAL A 166 9.76 5.31 -14.31
C VAL A 166 10.11 5.42 -12.82
N ILE A 167 9.50 6.34 -12.08
CA ILE A 167 9.72 6.48 -10.64
C ILE A 167 9.38 5.16 -9.94
N PHE A 168 8.20 4.57 -10.24
CA PHE A 168 7.78 3.31 -9.66
C PHE A 168 8.79 2.19 -9.91
N ILE A 169 9.25 2.02 -11.15
CA ILE A 169 10.24 0.99 -11.52
C ILE A 169 11.57 1.21 -10.79
N VAL A 170 12.10 2.44 -10.82
CA VAL A 170 13.39 2.77 -10.20
C VAL A 170 13.35 2.54 -8.69
N VAL A 171 12.32 3.04 -8.00
CA VAL A 171 12.18 2.86 -6.55
C VAL A 171 12.01 1.39 -6.19
N THR A 172 11.15 0.66 -6.92
CA THR A 172 10.96 -0.77 -6.69
C THR A 172 12.26 -1.55 -6.88
N PHE A 173 13.02 -1.22 -7.93
CA PHE A 173 14.32 -1.85 -8.20
C PHE A 173 15.34 -1.58 -7.08
N ILE A 174 15.43 -0.32 -6.58
CA ILE A 174 16.30 0.04 -5.45
C ILE A 174 15.93 -0.78 -4.20
N VAL A 175 14.64 -0.87 -3.88
CA VAL A 175 14.16 -1.63 -2.71
C VAL A 175 14.47 -3.11 -2.85
N LEU A 176 14.27 -3.71 -4.03
CA LEU A 176 14.57 -5.12 -4.28
C LEU A 176 16.06 -5.41 -4.22
N LEU A 177 16.91 -4.55 -4.76
CA LEU A 177 18.37 -4.69 -4.66
C LEU A 177 18.84 -4.61 -3.20
N SER A 178 18.29 -3.68 -2.43
CA SER A 178 18.62 -3.53 -1.01
C SER A 178 18.24 -4.80 -0.22
N TYR A 179 17.10 -5.39 -0.52
CA TYR A 179 16.68 -6.66 0.08
C TYR A 179 17.62 -7.82 -0.30
N GLY A 180 17.95 -7.95 -1.59
CA GLY A 180 18.89 -8.98 -2.06
C GLY A 180 20.27 -8.87 -1.43
N PHE A 181 20.78 -7.65 -1.27
CA PHE A 181 22.05 -7.39 -0.59
C PHE A 181 22.01 -7.81 0.89
N VAL A 182 20.97 -7.42 1.62
CA VAL A 182 20.81 -7.81 3.05
C VAL A 182 20.65 -9.32 3.20
N ALA A 183 19.95 -9.98 2.28
CA ALA A 183 19.77 -11.45 2.32
C ALA A 183 21.04 -12.24 1.97
N SER A 184 22.06 -11.58 1.43
CA SER A 184 23.37 -12.20 1.08
C SER A 184 24.43 -12.06 2.17
N LEU A 185 24.17 -11.26 3.22
CA LEU A 185 25.03 -11.08 4.41
C LEU A 185 24.76 -12.16 5.47
#